data_f4a3ee6e16df0e5286d0f726367ad11b
#
_entry.id   f4a3ee6e16df0e5286d0f726367ad11b
#
_cell.length_a   1.000
_cell.length_b   1.000
_cell.length_c   1.000
_cell.angle_alpha   90.00
_cell.angle_beta   90.00
_cell.angle_gamma   90.00
#
_symmetry.space_group_name_H-M   'P 1'
#
loop_
_entity.id
_entity.type
_entity.pdbx_description
1 polymer ?
#
loop_
_entity_poly.entity_id
_entity_poly.type
_entity_poly.pdbx_seq_one_letter_code
_entity_poly.pdbx_strand_id
1 'polypeptide(L)'
;MILTGDFNSPKQELVSGEVITWGQKVNSSGKVRIAVNPKWKDECTGERWDLAERNIIENHTDLDMKDVFRSQYGYETESFSWFTNKGVGRRYDHIFCSSNMRVDNVFYDQEPRTRKISDHSPLIAELG
;
A
#
# COMPACT_ATOMS: atom_id res chain seq x y z
N MET A 1 6.31 14.20 -12.34
CA MET A 1 6.55 12.74 -12.40
C MET A 1 5.31 12.03 -11.87
N ILE A 2 4.95 10.90 -12.46
CA ILE A 2 3.87 10.03 -11.95
C ILE A 2 4.42 8.60 -11.91
N LEU A 3 4.19 7.90 -10.81
CA LEU A 3 4.50 6.49 -10.62
C LEU A 3 3.20 5.79 -10.22
N THR A 4 2.83 4.74 -10.95
CA THR A 4 1.57 4.02 -10.71
C THR A 4 1.74 2.53 -10.94
N GLY A 5 0.97 1.73 -10.24
CA GLY A 5 0.93 0.29 -10.42
C GLY A 5 0.39 -0.47 -9.22
N ASP A 6 0.32 -1.79 -9.40
CA ASP A 6 0.16 -2.75 -8.32
C ASP A 6 1.54 -3.06 -7.72
N PHE A 7 1.74 -2.67 -6.47
CA PHE A 7 3.00 -2.89 -5.75
C PHE A 7 2.96 -4.14 -4.85
N ASN A 8 1.82 -4.83 -4.78
CA ASN A 8 1.58 -5.93 -3.84
C ASN A 8 1.95 -5.57 -2.38
N SER A 9 1.90 -4.31 -2.04
CA SER A 9 2.35 -3.73 -0.78
C SER A 9 1.58 -2.44 -0.47
N PRO A 10 1.42 -2.07 0.80
CA PRO A 10 1.85 -2.78 2.01
C PRO A 10 0.90 -3.91 2.44
N LYS A 11 1.32 -4.70 3.40
CA LYS A 11 0.45 -5.67 4.06
C LYS A 11 -0.69 -5.02 4.81
N GLN A 12 -0.44 -3.89 5.47
CA GLN A 12 -1.42 -3.11 6.22
C GLN A 12 -0.96 -1.67 6.40
N GLU A 13 -1.90 -0.74 6.43
CA GLU A 13 -1.69 0.64 6.86
C GLU A 13 -2.47 0.90 8.14
N LEU A 14 -1.85 1.54 9.12
CA LEU A 14 -2.50 1.92 10.36
C LEU A 14 -3.05 3.35 10.24
N VAL A 15 -4.06 3.66 11.05
CA VAL A 15 -4.66 5.02 11.15
C VAL A 15 -3.61 6.09 11.50
N SER A 16 -2.56 5.70 12.23
CA SER A 16 -1.41 6.56 12.54
C SER A 16 -0.56 6.95 11.33
N GLY A 17 -0.76 6.30 10.17
CA GLY A 17 0.10 6.42 9.00
C GLY A 17 1.26 5.42 8.98
N GLU A 18 1.43 4.64 10.03
CA GLU A 18 2.43 3.59 10.06
C GLU A 18 2.07 2.45 9.11
N VAL A 19 3.06 1.96 8.38
CA VAL A 19 2.92 0.87 7.42
C VAL A 19 3.47 -0.42 8.03
N ILE A 20 2.71 -1.50 7.90
CA ILE A 20 3.14 -2.86 8.20
C ILE A 20 3.47 -3.56 6.89
N THR A 21 4.70 -4.00 6.74
CA THR A 21 5.19 -4.67 5.53
C THR A 21 5.00 -6.19 5.59
N TRP A 22 5.20 -6.86 4.47
CA TRP A 22 5.24 -8.32 4.42
C TRP A 22 6.48 -8.92 5.13
N GLY A 23 7.53 -8.11 5.33
CA GLY A 23 8.69 -8.45 6.17
C GLY A 23 8.40 -8.42 7.66
N GLN A 24 7.19 -8.03 8.08
CA GLN A 24 6.81 -7.88 9.47
C GLN A 24 5.66 -8.81 9.88
N LYS A 25 5.58 -9.08 11.17
CA LYS A 25 4.46 -9.76 11.82
C LYS A 25 3.93 -8.92 12.97
N VAL A 26 2.62 -8.93 13.13
CA VAL A 26 1.93 -8.38 14.30
C VAL A 26 1.55 -9.55 15.19
N ASN A 27 1.98 -9.55 16.44
CA ASN A 27 1.62 -10.60 17.39
C ASN A 27 0.22 -10.35 18.01
N SER A 28 -0.24 -11.29 18.82
CA SER A 28 -1.55 -11.21 19.49
C SER A 28 -1.71 -9.99 20.42
N SER A 29 -0.61 -9.43 20.92
CA SER A 29 -0.61 -8.19 21.71
C SER A 29 -0.52 -6.91 20.89
N GLY A 30 -0.53 -7.00 19.55
CA GLY A 30 -0.40 -5.87 18.64
C GLY A 30 1.03 -5.38 18.42
N LYS A 31 2.04 -6.07 18.99
CA LYS A 31 3.45 -5.69 18.79
C LYS A 31 3.94 -6.13 17.42
N VAL A 32 4.53 -5.18 16.71
CA VAL A 32 5.14 -5.41 15.38
C VAL A 32 6.58 -5.88 15.53
N ARG A 33 6.96 -6.90 14.81
CA ARG A 33 8.33 -7.45 14.78
C ARG A 33 8.71 -7.84 13.36
N ILE A 34 10.01 -7.86 13.06
CA ILE A 34 10.53 -8.47 11.84
C ILE A 34 10.13 -9.95 11.80
N ALA A 35 9.61 -10.39 10.66
CA ALA A 35 9.21 -11.78 10.47
C ALA A 35 10.45 -12.66 10.32
N VAL A 36 10.37 -13.87 10.90
CA VAL A 36 11.37 -14.91 10.72
C VAL A 36 10.67 -16.14 10.16
N ASN A 37 11.19 -16.69 9.07
CA ASN A 37 10.63 -17.90 8.47
C ASN A 37 11.78 -18.84 8.07
N PRO A 38 11.87 -20.02 8.71
CA PRO A 38 12.92 -21.01 8.42
C PRO A 38 12.96 -21.50 6.98
N LYS A 39 11.90 -21.29 6.21
CA LYS A 39 11.84 -21.66 4.78
C LYS A 39 12.46 -20.62 3.85
N TRP A 40 12.74 -19.43 4.33
CA TRP A 40 13.43 -18.42 3.54
C TRP A 40 14.92 -18.75 3.46
N LYS A 41 15.49 -18.62 2.26
CA LYS A 41 16.86 -19.03 1.99
C LYS A 41 17.92 -18.08 2.54
N ASP A 42 17.56 -16.82 2.80
CA ASP A 42 18.46 -15.74 3.21
C ASP A 42 18.43 -15.54 4.73
N GLU A 43 18.98 -16.47 5.49
CA GLU A 43 19.05 -16.40 6.97
C GLU A 43 17.71 -16.15 7.68
N CYS A 44 16.59 -16.30 6.96
CA CYS A 44 15.23 -16.40 7.47
C CYS A 44 14.68 -15.14 8.12
N THR A 45 15.18 -13.94 7.80
CA THR A 45 14.63 -12.69 8.32
C THR A 45 13.89 -11.88 7.27
N GLY A 46 12.87 -11.13 7.71
CA GLY A 46 12.10 -10.23 6.89
C GLY A 46 12.73 -8.85 6.68
N GLU A 47 13.92 -8.57 7.21
CA GLU A 47 14.53 -7.24 7.17
C GLU A 47 14.74 -6.71 5.75
N ARG A 48 15.26 -7.53 4.86
CA ARG A 48 15.46 -7.14 3.46
C ARG A 48 14.13 -6.85 2.76
N TRP A 49 13.12 -7.62 3.07
CA TRP A 49 11.78 -7.44 2.52
C TRP A 49 11.13 -6.17 3.07
N ASP A 50 11.21 -5.98 4.39
CA ASP A 50 10.73 -4.76 5.03
C ASP A 50 11.38 -3.50 4.44
N LEU A 51 12.70 -3.50 4.28
CA LEU A 51 13.43 -2.39 3.69
C LEU A 51 13.02 -2.14 2.23
N ALA A 52 12.88 -3.20 1.44
CA ALA A 52 12.50 -3.08 0.02
C ALA A 52 11.09 -2.49 -0.13
N GLU A 53 10.12 -2.96 0.66
CA GLU A 53 8.76 -2.41 0.64
C GLU A 53 8.72 -0.95 1.08
N ARG A 54 9.41 -0.59 2.16
CA ARG A 54 9.48 0.81 2.64
C ARG A 54 10.12 1.72 1.61
N ASN A 55 11.15 1.27 0.92
CA ASN A 55 11.77 2.05 -0.15
C ASN A 55 10.79 2.35 -1.29
N ILE A 56 9.85 1.45 -1.55
CA ILE A 56 8.82 1.64 -2.59
C ILE A 56 7.65 2.47 -2.07
N ILE A 57 7.20 2.25 -0.84
CA ILE A 57 5.95 2.82 -0.31
C ILE A 57 6.16 4.15 0.43
N GLU A 58 7.27 4.32 1.13
CA GLU A 58 7.49 5.46 2.02
C GLU A 58 8.52 6.48 1.51
N ASN A 59 9.54 6.03 0.76
CA ASN A 59 10.66 6.90 0.38
C ASN A 59 10.39 7.78 -0.85
N HIS A 60 9.12 8.00 -1.21
CA HIS A 60 8.77 8.92 -2.29
C HIS A 60 9.04 10.38 -1.94
N THR A 61 9.09 10.71 -0.65
CA THR A 61 9.42 12.05 -0.18
C THR A 61 10.80 12.48 -0.62
N ASP A 62 11.75 11.56 -0.73
CA ASP A 62 13.10 11.83 -1.26
C ASP A 62 13.08 12.19 -2.75
N LEU A 63 12.02 11.81 -3.46
CA LEU A 63 11.76 12.13 -4.87
C LEU A 63 10.78 13.29 -5.05
N ASP A 64 10.44 14.00 -3.98
CA ASP A 64 9.41 15.04 -3.96
C ASP A 64 8.08 14.56 -4.55
N MET A 65 7.65 13.38 -4.13
CA MET A 65 6.39 12.75 -4.54
C MET A 65 5.47 12.53 -3.35
N LYS A 66 4.17 12.46 -3.63
CA LYS A 66 3.11 12.15 -2.66
C LYS A 66 2.22 11.01 -3.15
N ASP A 67 1.71 10.21 -2.23
CA ASP A 67 0.60 9.28 -2.49
C ASP A 67 -0.68 10.10 -2.72
N VAL A 68 -1.27 10.01 -3.91
CA VAL A 68 -2.42 10.86 -4.26
C VAL A 68 -3.66 10.52 -3.43
N PHE A 69 -3.89 9.26 -3.10
CA PHE A 69 -5.03 8.86 -2.28
C PHE A 69 -4.87 9.36 -0.84
N ARG A 70 -3.71 9.11 -0.23
CA ARG A 70 -3.42 9.52 1.14
C ARG A 70 -3.30 11.03 1.30
N SER A 71 -2.83 11.75 0.29
CA SER A 71 -2.81 13.22 0.30
C SER A 71 -4.22 13.83 0.32
N GLN A 72 -5.22 13.13 -0.22
CA GLN A 72 -6.60 13.60 -0.26
C GLN A 72 -7.39 13.19 0.98
N TYR A 73 -7.23 11.97 1.47
CA TYR A 73 -8.10 11.38 2.48
C TYR A 73 -7.43 11.05 3.80
N GLY A 74 -6.09 11.14 3.88
CA GLY A 74 -5.36 10.70 5.07
C GLY A 74 -5.44 9.19 5.30
N TYR A 75 -5.06 8.74 6.49
CA TYR A 75 -5.02 7.31 6.86
C TYR A 75 -6.25 6.85 7.64
N GLU A 76 -7.11 7.75 8.08
CA GLU A 76 -8.37 7.42 8.75
C GLU A 76 -9.40 6.82 7.78
N THR A 77 -9.31 7.15 6.49
CA THR A 77 -10.17 6.61 5.46
C THR A 77 -9.65 5.25 5.01
N GLU A 78 -10.37 4.19 5.33
CA GLU A 78 -10.10 2.87 4.79
C GLU A 78 -10.48 2.82 3.31
N SER A 79 -9.58 2.26 2.50
CA SER A 79 -9.86 1.91 1.12
C SER A 79 -8.94 0.80 0.66
N PHE A 80 -9.47 -0.10 -0.15
CA PHE A 80 -8.78 -1.30 -0.57
C PHE A 80 -8.94 -1.51 -2.07
N SER A 81 -7.87 -1.96 -2.71
CA SER A 81 -7.88 -2.35 -4.12
C SER A 81 -8.01 -3.85 -4.32
N TRP A 82 -7.69 -4.64 -3.31
CA TRP A 82 -7.71 -6.10 -3.39
C TRP A 82 -8.13 -6.72 -2.06
N PHE A 83 -8.66 -7.95 -2.10
CA PHE A 83 -9.12 -8.67 -0.91
C PHE A 83 -8.62 -10.12 -0.93
N THR A 84 -8.16 -10.60 0.21
CA THR A 84 -7.86 -12.02 0.39
C THR A 84 -9.13 -12.87 0.29
N ASN A 85 -8.98 -14.19 0.12
CA ASN A 85 -10.11 -15.14 0.15
C ASN A 85 -10.87 -15.12 1.50
N LYS A 86 -10.25 -14.59 2.55
CA LYS A 86 -10.87 -14.41 3.87
C LYS A 86 -11.51 -13.03 4.06
N GLY A 87 -11.56 -12.21 3.00
CA GLY A 87 -12.18 -10.89 3.03
C GLY A 87 -11.30 -9.79 3.67
N VAL A 88 -10.01 -10.03 3.87
CA VAL A 88 -9.11 -9.00 4.39
C VAL A 88 -8.68 -8.09 3.24
N GLY A 89 -9.01 -6.80 3.36
CA GLY A 89 -8.66 -5.80 2.35
C GLY A 89 -7.18 -5.41 2.37
N ARG A 90 -6.67 -5.07 1.20
CA ARG A 90 -5.32 -4.57 0.97
C ARG A 90 -5.37 -3.40 0.00
N ARG A 91 -4.52 -2.42 0.19
CA ARG A 91 -4.32 -1.31 -0.74
C ARG A 91 -3.01 -1.52 -1.49
N TYR A 92 -3.08 -2.25 -2.59
CA TYR A 92 -1.91 -2.64 -3.39
C TYR A 92 -1.64 -1.74 -4.58
N ASP A 93 -2.71 -1.10 -5.07
CA ASP A 93 -2.64 -0.23 -6.24
C ASP A 93 -2.47 1.22 -5.79
N HIS A 94 -1.40 1.85 -6.24
CA HIS A 94 -1.02 3.19 -5.84
C HIS A 94 -0.79 4.09 -7.04
N ILE A 95 -1.02 5.38 -6.84
CA ILE A 95 -0.56 6.46 -7.71
C ILE A 95 0.21 7.44 -6.83
N PHE A 96 1.46 7.67 -7.18
CA PHE A 96 2.28 8.72 -6.62
C PHE A 96 2.52 9.78 -7.67
N CYS A 97 2.49 11.05 -7.31
CA CYS A 97 2.78 12.14 -8.22
C CYS A 97 3.68 13.17 -7.54
N SER A 98 4.36 13.99 -8.36
CA SER A 98 5.15 15.12 -7.83
C SER A 98 4.31 15.95 -6.86
N SER A 99 4.90 16.38 -5.75
CA SER A 99 4.19 17.03 -4.64
C SER A 99 3.46 18.31 -5.06
N ASN A 100 3.98 19.02 -6.08
CA ASN A 100 3.39 20.23 -6.62
C ASN A 100 2.18 19.99 -7.56
N MET A 101 1.90 18.74 -7.95
CA MET A 101 0.72 18.43 -8.78
C MET A 101 -0.55 18.53 -7.95
N ARG A 102 -1.57 19.19 -8.52
CA ARG A 102 -2.89 19.25 -7.91
C ARG A 102 -3.62 17.95 -8.14
N VAL A 103 -4.26 17.43 -7.10
CA VAL A 103 -5.16 16.27 -7.16
C VAL A 103 -6.58 16.81 -7.09
N ASP A 104 -7.33 16.72 -8.17
CA ASP A 104 -8.71 17.21 -8.23
C ASP A 104 -9.70 16.16 -7.75
N ASN A 105 -9.45 14.89 -8.06
CA ASN A 105 -10.28 13.78 -7.63
C ASN A 105 -9.44 12.50 -7.57
N VAL A 106 -9.75 11.59 -6.64
CA VAL A 106 -9.13 10.27 -6.55
C VAL A 106 -10.05 9.29 -5.85
N PHE A 107 -10.20 8.09 -6.40
CA PHE A 107 -11.02 7.03 -5.81
C PHE A 107 -10.65 5.65 -6.34
N TYR A 108 -10.96 4.61 -5.58
CA TYR A 108 -10.92 3.22 -6.06
C TYR A 108 -12.27 2.87 -6.69
N ASP A 109 -12.27 2.54 -7.96
CA ASP A 109 -13.46 2.06 -8.65
C ASP A 109 -13.69 0.58 -8.31
N GLN A 110 -14.74 0.31 -7.54
CA GLN A 110 -15.08 -1.04 -7.09
C GLN A 110 -15.84 -1.86 -8.14
N GLU A 111 -16.34 -1.24 -9.20
CA GLU A 111 -17.20 -1.90 -10.19
C GLU A 111 -16.50 -3.07 -10.89
N PRO A 112 -15.26 -2.94 -11.42
CA PRO A 112 -14.59 -4.05 -12.08
C PRO A 112 -14.45 -5.29 -11.18
N ARG A 113 -14.16 -5.09 -9.89
CA ARG A 113 -14.04 -6.19 -8.93
C ARG A 113 -15.39 -6.81 -8.59
N THR A 114 -16.43 -6.01 -8.34
CA THR A 114 -17.78 -6.51 -8.02
C THR A 114 -18.40 -7.24 -9.20
N ARG A 115 -18.11 -6.81 -10.42
CA ARG A 115 -18.53 -7.50 -11.66
C ARG A 115 -17.63 -8.69 -12.05
N LYS A 116 -16.61 -9.00 -11.25
CA LYS A 116 -15.66 -10.09 -11.51
C LYS A 116 -14.93 -9.97 -12.86
N ILE A 117 -14.72 -8.75 -13.35
CA ILE A 117 -13.91 -8.45 -14.53
C ILE A 117 -12.42 -8.46 -14.13
N SER A 118 -12.12 -8.03 -12.91
CA SER A 118 -10.81 -8.06 -12.29
C SER A 118 -10.94 -8.46 -10.83
N ASP A 119 -9.88 -8.97 -10.21
CA ASP A 119 -9.78 -9.17 -8.76
C ASP A 119 -9.29 -7.90 -8.04
N HIS A 120 -8.86 -6.88 -8.81
CA HIS A 120 -8.50 -5.56 -8.32
C HIS A 120 -9.56 -4.50 -8.63
N SER A 121 -9.59 -3.49 -7.76
CA SER A 121 -10.31 -2.23 -7.97
C SER A 121 -9.30 -1.18 -8.41
N PRO A 122 -9.37 -0.68 -9.66
CA PRO A 122 -8.41 0.31 -10.14
C PRO A 122 -8.50 1.61 -9.34
N LEU A 123 -7.34 2.21 -9.09
CA LEU A 123 -7.26 3.57 -8.57
C LEU A 123 -7.33 4.56 -9.73
N ILE A 124 -8.25 5.50 -9.64
CA ILE A 124 -8.45 6.56 -10.62
C ILE A 124 -8.10 7.89 -9.98
N ALA A 125 -7.33 8.71 -10.66
CA ALA A 125 -7.00 10.06 -10.20
C ALA A 125 -7.09 11.07 -11.35
N GLU A 126 -7.67 12.23 -11.04
CA GLU A 126 -7.68 13.41 -11.89
C GLU A 126 -6.65 14.39 -11.33
N LEU A 127 -5.64 14.70 -12.15
CA LEU A 127 -4.52 15.57 -11.78
C LEU A 127 -4.57 16.85 -12.60
N GLY A 128 -4.42 17.98 -11.94
CA GLY A 128 -4.39 19.30 -12.55
C GLY A 128 -3.01 19.93 -12.63
#